data_56f655fbddb0115d400cc0ed6489adbf
#
_entry.id   56f655fbddb0115d400cc0ed6489adbf
#
_cell.length_a   1.000
_cell.length_b   1.000
_cell.length_c   1.000
_cell.angle_alpha   90.00
_cell.angle_beta   90.00
_cell.angle_gamma   90.00
#
_symmetry.space_group_name_H-M   'P 1'
#
loop_
_entity.id
_entity.type
_entity.pdbx_description
1 polymer ?
#
loop_
_entity_poly.entity_id
_entity_poly.type
_entity_poly.pdbx_seq_one_letter_code
_entity_poly.pdbx_strand_id
1 'polypeptide(L)'
;MSCYESQAGFYDRLTADVDYPHFADRYEKAFSADGGEFHLLLDLCCGTGSLSLEMSKRGYELISVDASEQMLMEAREKCASLPLPPLFLLQDAAELDLYGTVDAAFCSLEGINYLPPEKLDKLFCRLHLFIRPGGLFLFDLRSPGYLASLDGETFVDEDDDVFCLWRADFDQEIQAMVYGMDLFSREGRLWKRSREEHIEYAHNPEVLSDLLTRHGFTDFSVEEAEDRLFLRCRRNPI
;
A
#
# COMPACT_ATOMS: atom_id res chain seq x y z
N MET A 1 -17.64 -0.93 0.05
CA MET A 1 -17.23 -2.04 -0.83
C MET A 1 -15.71 -2.08 -0.71
N SER A 2 -15.12 -3.26 -0.64
CA SER A 2 -13.66 -3.31 -0.72
C SER A 2 -13.26 -2.99 -2.18
N CYS A 3 -12.19 -2.21 -2.37
CA CYS A 3 -11.59 -2.01 -3.67
C CYS A 3 -10.97 -3.32 -4.16
N TYR A 4 -10.82 -3.49 -5.48
CA TYR A 4 -10.12 -4.62 -6.09
C TYR A 4 -10.81 -6.00 -6.04
N GLU A 5 -12.15 -6.08 -5.86
CA GLU A 5 -12.85 -7.37 -5.83
C GLU A 5 -12.81 -8.12 -7.17
N SER A 6 -13.01 -7.42 -8.30
CA SER A 6 -12.99 -8.02 -9.64
C SER A 6 -11.62 -8.01 -10.29
N GLN A 7 -10.68 -7.20 -9.78
CA GLN A 7 -9.36 -7.02 -10.36
C GLN A 7 -8.28 -7.93 -9.74
N ALA A 8 -8.49 -8.47 -8.54
CA ALA A 8 -7.45 -9.19 -7.80
C ALA A 8 -6.75 -10.28 -8.62
N GLY A 9 -7.49 -11.12 -9.35
CA GLY A 9 -6.94 -12.16 -10.20
C GLY A 9 -6.19 -11.67 -11.46
N PHE A 10 -6.22 -10.37 -11.75
CA PHE A 10 -5.52 -9.74 -12.88
C PHE A 10 -4.52 -8.68 -12.44
N TYR A 11 -4.52 -8.32 -11.16
CA TYR A 11 -3.74 -7.21 -10.60
C TYR A 11 -2.26 -7.32 -10.93
N ASP A 12 -1.66 -8.47 -10.68
CA ASP A 12 -0.23 -8.69 -10.95
C ASP A 12 0.14 -8.59 -12.44
N ARG A 13 -0.80 -8.87 -13.32
CA ARG A 13 -0.61 -8.75 -14.78
C ARG A 13 -0.70 -7.28 -15.22
N LEU A 14 -1.64 -6.53 -14.64
CA LEU A 14 -1.83 -5.10 -14.91
C LEU A 14 -0.75 -4.23 -14.25
N THR A 15 -0.04 -4.76 -13.25
CA THR A 15 1.06 -4.11 -12.54
C THR A 15 2.41 -4.80 -12.76
N ALA A 16 2.58 -5.47 -13.90
CA ALA A 16 3.79 -6.22 -14.20
C ALA A 16 5.06 -5.36 -14.37
N ASP A 17 4.89 -4.06 -14.58
CA ASP A 17 5.94 -3.04 -14.66
C ASP A 17 6.43 -2.56 -13.30
N VAL A 18 5.77 -2.91 -12.19
CA VAL A 18 6.19 -2.52 -10.84
C VAL A 18 7.46 -3.28 -10.43
N ASP A 19 8.52 -2.53 -10.16
CA ASP A 19 9.81 -3.07 -9.70
C ASP A 19 9.79 -3.31 -8.17
N TYR A 20 9.14 -4.40 -7.73
CA TYR A 20 9.09 -4.80 -6.31
C TYR A 20 10.48 -5.02 -5.68
N PRO A 21 11.49 -5.60 -6.36
CA PRO A 21 12.87 -5.63 -5.89
C PRO A 21 13.42 -4.24 -5.55
N HIS A 22 13.15 -3.21 -6.36
CA HIS A 22 13.59 -1.84 -6.09
C HIS A 22 12.93 -1.27 -4.82
N PHE A 23 11.64 -1.52 -4.59
CA PHE A 23 10.97 -1.13 -3.33
C PHE A 23 11.62 -1.81 -2.12
N ALA A 24 11.88 -3.12 -2.22
CA ALA A 24 12.55 -3.87 -1.16
C ALA A 24 13.96 -3.35 -0.88
N ASP A 25 14.76 -3.03 -1.91
CA ASP A 25 16.09 -2.41 -1.78
C ASP A 25 16.03 -1.08 -1.03
N ARG A 26 15.00 -0.27 -1.29
CA ARG A 26 14.77 1.00 -0.61
C ARG A 26 14.54 0.80 0.89
N TYR A 27 13.74 -0.19 1.27
CA TYR A 27 13.48 -0.51 2.68
C TYR A 27 14.73 -1.04 3.38
N GLU A 28 15.46 -1.99 2.78
CA GLU A 28 16.72 -2.49 3.32
C GLU A 28 17.78 -1.40 3.49
N LYS A 29 17.84 -0.46 2.54
CA LYS A 29 18.70 0.72 2.67
C LYS A 29 18.30 1.59 3.86
N ALA A 30 17.01 1.80 4.11
CA ALA A 30 16.54 2.56 5.26
C ALA A 30 16.85 1.84 6.58
N PHE A 31 16.66 0.52 6.65
CA PHE A 31 16.99 -0.30 7.83
C PHE A 31 18.50 -0.30 8.10
N SER A 32 19.32 -0.45 7.05
CA SER A 32 20.78 -0.41 7.17
C SER A 32 21.30 0.95 7.63
N ALA A 33 20.70 2.03 7.11
CA ALA A 33 21.06 3.40 7.52
C ALA A 33 20.66 3.70 8.97
N ASP A 34 19.62 3.03 9.46
CA ASP A 34 19.18 3.11 10.85
C ASP A 34 20.16 2.42 11.81
N GLY A 35 20.78 1.35 11.38
CA GLY A 35 21.72 0.53 12.17
C GLY A 35 21.02 -0.34 13.23
N GLY A 36 19.69 -0.40 13.22
CA GLY A 36 18.91 -1.29 14.07
C GLY A 36 18.80 -2.71 13.51
N GLU A 37 18.34 -3.63 14.33
CA GLU A 37 17.96 -4.99 13.90
C GLU A 37 16.48 -5.00 13.54
N PHE A 38 16.18 -5.44 12.34
CA PHE A 38 14.81 -5.57 11.81
C PHE A 38 14.61 -7.01 11.34
N HIS A 39 13.68 -7.72 11.95
CA HIS A 39 13.38 -9.12 11.65
C HIS A 39 11.91 -9.32 11.33
N LEU A 40 11.01 -8.82 12.17
CA LEU A 40 9.57 -8.90 11.99
C LEU A 40 9.02 -7.59 11.46
N LEU A 41 8.45 -7.64 10.27
CA LEU A 41 7.91 -6.46 9.58
C LEU A 41 6.39 -6.56 9.42
N LEU A 42 5.73 -5.41 9.38
CA LEU A 42 4.33 -5.27 8.99
C LEU A 42 4.25 -4.69 7.57
N ASP A 43 3.64 -5.44 6.66
CA ASP A 43 3.24 -4.98 5.33
C ASP A 43 1.76 -4.57 5.39
N LEU A 44 1.50 -3.27 5.35
CA LEU A 44 0.18 -2.68 5.49
C LEU A 44 -0.40 -2.37 4.11
N CYS A 45 -1.65 -2.77 3.86
CA CYS A 45 -2.29 -2.72 2.54
C CYS A 45 -1.51 -3.55 1.51
N CYS A 46 -1.20 -4.79 1.87
CA CYS A 46 -0.26 -5.64 1.14
C CYS A 46 -0.75 -6.09 -0.24
N GLY A 47 -2.03 -5.91 -0.57
CA GLY A 47 -2.63 -6.33 -1.84
C GLY A 47 -2.40 -7.82 -2.11
N THR A 48 -1.95 -8.15 -3.31
CA THR A 48 -1.60 -9.52 -3.74
C THR A 48 -0.28 -10.03 -3.16
N GLY A 49 0.35 -9.32 -2.23
CA GLY A 49 1.53 -9.76 -1.48
C GLY A 49 2.82 -9.84 -2.28
N SER A 50 2.95 -9.16 -3.41
CA SER A 50 4.16 -9.21 -4.23
C SER A 50 5.38 -8.65 -3.49
N LEU A 51 5.22 -7.55 -2.74
CA LEU A 51 6.28 -7.01 -1.91
C LEU A 51 6.53 -7.86 -0.66
N SER A 52 5.47 -8.40 -0.04
CA SER A 52 5.59 -9.40 1.05
C SER A 52 6.42 -10.60 0.61
N LEU A 53 6.18 -11.14 -0.60
CA LEU A 53 6.97 -12.23 -1.20
C LEU A 53 8.45 -11.86 -1.32
N GLU A 54 8.73 -10.67 -1.84
CA GLU A 54 10.09 -10.20 -2.06
C GLU A 54 10.84 -9.99 -0.74
N MET A 55 10.22 -9.37 0.26
CA MET A 55 10.81 -9.20 1.59
C MET A 55 11.03 -10.53 2.31
N SER A 56 10.09 -11.49 2.19
CA SER A 56 10.26 -12.84 2.75
C SER A 56 11.43 -13.59 2.12
N LYS A 57 11.65 -13.47 0.78
CA LYS A 57 12.82 -14.05 0.12
C LYS A 57 14.15 -13.49 0.64
N ARG A 58 14.14 -12.27 1.15
CA ARG A 58 15.30 -11.61 1.77
C ARG A 58 15.51 -11.99 3.23
N GLY A 59 14.62 -12.81 3.80
CA GLY A 59 14.76 -13.40 5.14
C GLY A 59 14.02 -12.68 6.24
N TYR A 60 13.14 -11.71 5.91
CA TYR A 60 12.27 -11.07 6.89
C TYR A 60 11.04 -11.93 7.21
N GLU A 61 10.63 -11.92 8.47
CA GLU A 61 9.32 -12.42 8.90
C GLU A 61 8.27 -11.32 8.65
N LEU A 62 7.12 -11.70 8.09
CA LEU A 62 6.08 -10.73 7.70
C LEU A 62 4.74 -11.03 8.37
N ILE A 63 4.13 -9.96 8.87
CA ILE A 63 2.68 -9.86 9.07
C ILE A 63 2.17 -8.95 7.95
N SER A 64 1.25 -9.44 7.12
CA SER A 64 0.75 -8.73 5.95
C SER A 64 -0.75 -8.54 6.07
N VAL A 65 -1.21 -7.30 5.98
CA VAL A 65 -2.59 -6.91 6.27
C VAL A 65 -3.21 -6.28 5.03
N ASP A 66 -4.40 -6.72 4.68
CA ASP A 66 -5.23 -6.10 3.66
C ASP A 66 -6.71 -6.19 4.02
N ALA A 67 -7.52 -5.26 3.52
CA ALA A 67 -8.97 -5.24 3.73
C ALA A 67 -9.73 -6.09 2.70
N SER A 68 -9.08 -6.52 1.61
CA SER A 68 -9.66 -7.33 0.54
C SER A 68 -9.33 -8.81 0.74
N GLU A 69 -10.38 -9.63 0.92
CA GLU A 69 -10.22 -11.08 1.00
C GLU A 69 -9.67 -11.65 -0.31
N GLN A 70 -10.09 -11.10 -1.45
CA GLN A 70 -9.66 -11.53 -2.78
C GLN A 70 -8.16 -11.29 -2.98
N MET A 71 -7.65 -10.11 -2.60
CA MET A 71 -6.23 -9.82 -2.62
C MET A 71 -5.43 -10.79 -1.74
N LEU A 72 -5.92 -11.07 -0.54
CA LEU A 72 -5.25 -12.01 0.37
C LEU A 72 -5.29 -13.46 -0.11
N MET A 73 -6.28 -13.86 -0.90
CA MET A 73 -6.29 -15.19 -1.53
C MET A 73 -5.14 -15.33 -2.52
N GLU A 74 -4.96 -14.36 -3.42
CA GLU A 74 -3.83 -14.31 -4.36
C GLU A 74 -2.48 -14.25 -3.61
N ALA A 75 -2.39 -13.43 -2.57
CA ALA A 75 -1.17 -13.31 -1.75
C ALA A 75 -0.77 -14.64 -1.09
N ARG A 76 -1.74 -15.37 -0.51
CA ARG A 76 -1.49 -16.68 0.11
C ARG A 76 -1.02 -17.72 -0.92
N GLU A 77 -1.67 -17.76 -2.09
CA GLU A 77 -1.28 -18.67 -3.16
C GLU A 77 0.15 -18.37 -3.64
N LYS A 78 0.44 -17.10 -3.90
CA LYS A 78 1.76 -16.61 -4.34
C LYS A 78 2.88 -16.96 -3.36
N CYS A 79 2.63 -16.84 -2.07
CA CYS A 79 3.62 -17.08 -1.01
C CYS A 79 3.65 -18.51 -0.49
N ALA A 80 2.76 -19.41 -0.93
CA ALA A 80 2.59 -20.77 -0.37
C ALA A 80 3.86 -21.65 -0.43
N SER A 81 4.74 -21.41 -1.39
CA SER A 81 5.98 -22.19 -1.57
C SER A 81 7.17 -21.67 -0.74
N LEU A 82 7.03 -20.57 -0.03
CA LEU A 82 8.10 -20.03 0.82
C LEU A 82 8.35 -20.93 2.04
N PRO A 83 9.60 -21.06 2.48
CA PRO A 83 9.93 -21.79 3.72
C PRO A 83 9.27 -21.18 4.97
N LEU A 84 9.11 -19.85 4.98
CA LEU A 84 8.42 -19.09 6.01
C LEU A 84 7.47 -18.09 5.33
N PRO A 85 6.22 -18.50 5.03
CA PRO A 85 5.25 -17.61 4.40
C PRO A 85 4.82 -16.48 5.35
N PRO A 86 4.47 -15.29 4.82
CA PRO A 86 3.87 -14.22 5.61
C PRO A 86 2.59 -14.66 6.33
N LEU A 87 2.35 -14.09 7.51
CA LEU A 87 1.05 -14.21 8.18
C LEU A 87 0.09 -13.17 7.57
N PHE A 88 -0.86 -13.65 6.77
CA PHE A 88 -1.86 -12.79 6.14
C PHE A 88 -3.10 -12.61 7.00
N LEU A 89 -3.46 -11.36 7.32
CA LEU A 89 -4.59 -10.98 8.16
C LEU A 89 -5.58 -10.12 7.36
N LEU A 90 -6.84 -10.50 7.38
CA LEU A 90 -7.95 -9.70 6.80
C LEU A 90 -8.37 -8.64 7.83
N GLN A 91 -7.86 -7.42 7.68
CA GLN A 91 -8.16 -6.29 8.57
C GLN A 91 -8.16 -4.97 7.78
N ASP A 92 -9.01 -4.04 8.20
CA ASP A 92 -8.88 -2.62 7.81
C ASP A 92 -7.65 -2.03 8.52
N ALA A 93 -6.81 -1.32 7.78
CA ALA A 93 -5.59 -0.72 8.34
C ALA A 93 -5.86 0.21 9.54
N ALA A 94 -6.97 0.94 9.53
CA ALA A 94 -7.39 1.79 10.64
C ALA A 94 -7.89 1.01 11.87
N GLU A 95 -8.19 -0.28 11.71
CA GLU A 95 -8.62 -1.20 12.78
C GLU A 95 -7.55 -2.23 13.13
N LEU A 96 -6.30 -1.99 12.72
CA LEU A 96 -5.16 -2.88 12.93
C LEU A 96 -5.11 -3.37 14.38
N ASP A 97 -5.02 -4.69 14.56
CA ASP A 97 -4.91 -5.34 15.87
C ASP A 97 -3.95 -6.54 15.77
N LEU A 98 -2.85 -6.47 16.52
CA LEU A 98 -1.79 -7.48 16.54
C LEU A 98 -1.56 -7.96 17.98
N TYR A 99 -1.04 -9.18 18.13
CA TYR A 99 -0.71 -9.75 19.45
C TYR A 99 0.57 -9.19 20.08
N GLY A 100 1.39 -8.46 19.31
CA GLY A 100 2.66 -7.92 19.76
C GLY A 100 3.15 -6.81 18.85
N THR A 101 4.40 -6.39 19.04
CA THR A 101 5.00 -5.34 18.23
C THR A 101 5.86 -5.90 17.11
N VAL A 102 5.95 -5.14 16.02
CA VAL A 102 6.85 -5.36 14.89
C VAL A 102 8.05 -4.41 14.98
N ASP A 103 9.15 -4.74 14.30
CA ASP A 103 10.35 -3.89 14.27
C ASP A 103 10.15 -2.66 13.39
N ALA A 104 9.48 -2.84 12.26
CA ALA A 104 9.07 -1.76 11.37
C ALA A 104 7.77 -2.11 10.66
N ALA A 105 7.09 -1.07 10.16
CA ALA A 105 5.96 -1.19 9.25
C ALA A 105 6.26 -0.47 7.94
N PHE A 106 5.70 -0.97 6.85
CA PHE A 106 5.69 -0.25 5.59
C PHE A 106 4.31 -0.33 4.94
N CYS A 107 4.00 0.70 4.13
CA CYS A 107 2.79 0.74 3.30
C CYS A 107 3.20 1.27 1.92
N SER A 108 3.13 0.41 0.92
CA SER A 108 3.70 0.68 -0.40
C SER A 108 2.63 0.83 -1.46
N LEU A 109 3.05 1.38 -2.59
CA LEU A 109 2.21 1.54 -3.78
C LEU A 109 0.92 2.29 -3.43
N GLU A 110 1.12 3.51 -2.91
CA GLU A 110 0.06 4.46 -2.54
C GLU A 110 -1.05 3.94 -1.60
N GLY A 111 -0.81 2.85 -0.85
CA GLY A 111 -1.80 2.30 0.06
C GLY A 111 -2.38 3.32 1.04
N ILE A 112 -1.61 4.32 1.45
CA ILE A 112 -2.08 5.43 2.29
C ILE A 112 -3.08 6.33 1.55
N ASN A 113 -2.96 6.52 0.23
CA ASN A 113 -3.91 7.35 -0.53
C ASN A 113 -5.33 6.75 -0.56
N TYR A 114 -5.48 5.43 -0.37
CA TYR A 114 -6.80 4.79 -0.29
C TYR A 114 -7.52 5.01 1.05
N LEU A 115 -6.85 5.57 2.05
CA LEU A 115 -7.43 5.81 3.36
C LEU A 115 -8.00 7.23 3.43
N PRO A 116 -9.30 7.40 3.71
CA PRO A 116 -9.86 8.73 3.87
C PRO A 116 -9.24 9.45 5.09
N PRO A 117 -9.14 10.79 5.07
CA PRO A 117 -8.45 11.57 6.10
C PRO A 117 -8.89 11.26 7.54
N GLU A 118 -10.17 10.96 7.75
CA GLU A 118 -10.73 10.63 9.06
C GLU A 118 -10.26 9.28 9.62
N LYS A 119 -9.72 8.40 8.77
CA LYS A 119 -9.14 7.12 9.21
C LYS A 119 -7.68 7.21 9.60
N LEU A 120 -6.95 8.25 9.14
CA LEU A 120 -5.51 8.38 9.38
C LEU A 120 -5.16 8.54 10.86
N ASP A 121 -5.95 9.29 11.62
CA ASP A 121 -5.74 9.45 13.06
C ASP A 121 -5.75 8.10 13.78
N LYS A 122 -6.71 7.27 13.44
CA LYS A 122 -6.86 5.94 14.04
C LYS A 122 -5.73 5.00 13.57
N LEU A 123 -5.39 5.02 12.29
CA LEU A 123 -4.27 4.27 11.75
C LEU A 123 -2.97 4.58 12.49
N PHE A 124 -2.62 5.87 12.63
CA PHE A 124 -1.34 6.26 13.25
C PHE A 124 -1.32 5.95 14.74
N CYS A 125 -2.46 6.04 15.43
CA CYS A 125 -2.61 5.55 16.79
C CYS A 125 -2.31 4.04 16.88
N ARG A 126 -2.84 3.22 15.95
CA ARG A 126 -2.60 1.79 15.90
C ARG A 126 -1.14 1.46 15.56
N LEU A 127 -0.57 2.13 14.57
CA LEU A 127 0.85 1.96 14.24
C LEU A 127 1.77 2.30 15.41
N HIS A 128 1.46 3.37 16.17
CA HIS A 128 2.20 3.67 17.40
C HIS A 128 2.10 2.52 18.42
N LEU A 129 0.96 1.86 18.53
CA LEU A 129 0.79 0.75 19.48
C LEU A 129 1.61 -0.48 19.03
N PHE A 130 1.63 -0.78 17.74
CA PHE A 130 2.16 -2.04 17.22
C PHE A 130 3.58 -1.98 16.62
N ILE A 131 4.13 -0.81 16.32
CA ILE A 131 5.56 -0.69 16.03
C ILE A 131 6.30 -0.60 17.37
N ARG A 132 7.40 -1.33 17.56
CA ARG A 132 8.18 -1.25 18.79
C ARG A 132 8.77 0.16 19.02
N PRO A 133 9.05 0.59 20.27
CA PRO A 133 9.76 1.82 20.53
C PRO A 133 11.08 1.89 19.73
N GLY A 134 11.31 3.01 19.02
CA GLY A 134 12.44 3.19 18.13
C GLY A 134 12.31 2.52 16.76
N GLY A 135 11.25 1.77 16.51
CA GLY A 135 10.98 1.16 15.20
C GLY A 135 10.58 2.17 14.13
N LEU A 136 10.56 1.76 12.88
CA LEU A 136 10.34 2.62 11.72
C LEU A 136 8.96 2.42 11.11
N PHE A 137 8.42 3.49 10.56
CA PHE A 137 7.32 3.45 9.61
C PHE A 137 7.75 4.10 8.29
N LEU A 138 7.62 3.35 7.19
CA LEU A 138 7.99 3.76 5.84
C LEU A 138 6.77 3.63 4.94
N PHE A 139 6.50 4.64 4.13
CA PHE A 139 5.39 4.57 3.19
C PHE A 139 5.63 5.47 2.00
N ASP A 140 4.96 5.18 0.91
CA ASP A 140 4.89 6.08 -0.23
C ASP A 140 3.45 6.51 -0.48
N LEU A 141 3.33 7.62 -1.17
CA LEU A 141 2.06 8.14 -1.67
C LEU A 141 2.27 8.90 -2.97
N ARG A 142 1.25 8.95 -3.79
CA ARG A 142 1.19 9.88 -4.91
C ARG A 142 1.06 11.30 -4.39
N SER A 143 1.86 12.19 -4.97
CA SER A 143 1.81 13.59 -4.53
C SER A 143 0.47 14.24 -4.88
N PRO A 144 -0.02 15.20 -4.06
CA PRO A 144 -1.26 15.91 -4.38
C PRO A 144 -1.25 16.60 -5.76
N GLY A 145 -0.08 17.15 -6.13
CA GLY A 145 0.10 17.80 -7.44
C GLY A 145 0.00 16.81 -8.59
N TYR A 146 0.58 15.63 -8.43
CA TYR A 146 0.48 14.57 -9.43
C TYR A 146 -0.96 14.08 -9.58
N LEU A 147 -1.65 13.74 -8.49
CA LEU A 147 -3.06 13.33 -8.55
C LEU A 147 -3.93 14.38 -9.26
N ALA A 148 -3.80 15.66 -8.89
CA ALA A 148 -4.55 16.73 -9.54
C ALA A 148 -4.21 16.90 -11.04
N SER A 149 -3.00 16.55 -11.46
CA SER A 149 -2.59 16.64 -12.87
C SER A 149 -3.22 15.57 -13.77
N LEU A 150 -3.77 14.51 -13.20
CA LEU A 150 -4.43 13.44 -13.93
C LEU A 150 -5.91 13.71 -14.21
N ASP A 151 -6.44 14.87 -13.79
CA ASP A 151 -7.85 15.24 -13.98
C ASP A 151 -8.26 15.22 -15.46
N GLY A 152 -9.32 14.46 -15.76
CA GLY A 152 -9.83 14.26 -17.11
C GLY A 152 -9.05 13.26 -17.99
N GLU A 153 -7.98 12.65 -17.45
CA GLU A 153 -7.19 11.68 -18.19
C GLU A 153 -7.90 10.30 -18.28
N THR A 154 -7.48 9.55 -19.28
CA THR A 154 -7.98 8.19 -19.50
C THR A 154 -6.81 7.27 -19.80
N PHE A 155 -6.74 6.15 -19.07
CA PHE A 155 -5.68 5.15 -19.22
C PHE A 155 -6.26 3.83 -19.68
N VAL A 156 -5.46 3.06 -20.41
CA VAL A 156 -5.82 1.73 -20.88
C VAL A 156 -4.69 0.77 -20.55
N ASP A 157 -5.02 -0.28 -19.83
CA ASP A 157 -4.15 -1.42 -19.62
C ASP A 157 -4.76 -2.62 -20.34
N GLU A 158 -3.97 -3.31 -21.16
CA GLU A 158 -4.44 -4.47 -21.89
C GLU A 158 -3.45 -5.63 -21.87
N ASP A 159 -3.99 -6.81 -21.86
CA ASP A 159 -3.31 -8.08 -22.04
C ASP A 159 -4.24 -8.99 -22.88
N ASP A 160 -3.79 -10.18 -23.28
CA ASP A 160 -4.52 -11.10 -24.18
C ASP A 160 -5.97 -11.38 -23.74
N ASP A 161 -6.23 -11.45 -22.44
CA ASP A 161 -7.51 -11.82 -21.86
C ASP A 161 -8.14 -10.73 -20.97
N VAL A 162 -7.49 -9.55 -20.90
CA VAL A 162 -7.95 -8.44 -20.04
C VAL A 162 -7.80 -7.11 -20.77
N PHE A 163 -8.85 -6.31 -20.70
CA PHE A 163 -8.83 -4.91 -21.11
C PHE A 163 -9.41 -4.06 -19.98
N CYS A 164 -8.63 -3.11 -19.50
CA CYS A 164 -9.01 -2.21 -18.42
C CYS A 164 -8.99 -0.77 -18.90
N LEU A 165 -10.09 -0.07 -18.72
CA LEU A 165 -10.23 1.35 -19.03
C LEU A 165 -10.43 2.13 -17.75
N TRP A 166 -9.50 3.05 -17.45
CA TRP A 166 -9.56 3.95 -16.32
C TRP A 166 -9.93 5.36 -16.77
N ARG A 167 -10.81 6.01 -16.06
CA ARG A 167 -11.13 7.44 -16.18
C ARG A 167 -10.80 8.09 -14.85
N ALA A 168 -10.03 9.15 -14.90
CA ALA A 168 -9.57 9.89 -13.74
C ALA A 168 -10.30 11.23 -13.66
N ASP A 169 -11.02 11.46 -12.57
CA ASP A 169 -11.74 12.69 -12.28
C ASP A 169 -11.32 13.21 -10.89
N PHE A 170 -10.72 14.40 -10.82
CA PHE A 170 -10.27 14.96 -9.54
C PHE A 170 -11.38 15.73 -8.85
N ASP A 171 -11.82 15.22 -7.71
CA ASP A 171 -12.84 15.88 -6.87
C ASP A 171 -12.19 16.92 -5.96
N GLN A 172 -12.43 18.20 -6.27
CA GLN A 172 -11.90 19.35 -5.51
C GLN A 172 -12.51 19.50 -4.11
N GLU A 173 -13.71 18.99 -3.86
CA GLU A 173 -14.37 19.14 -2.56
C GLU A 173 -13.76 18.21 -1.53
N ILE A 174 -13.49 16.96 -1.91
CA ILE A 174 -12.89 15.96 -1.03
C ILE A 174 -11.36 15.83 -1.21
N GLN A 175 -10.78 16.60 -2.14
CA GLN A 175 -9.34 16.55 -2.48
C GLN A 175 -8.89 15.11 -2.77
N ALA A 176 -9.52 14.47 -3.73
CA ALA A 176 -9.24 13.09 -4.10
C ALA A 176 -9.38 12.86 -5.61
N MET A 177 -8.58 11.96 -6.12
CA MET A 177 -8.76 11.41 -7.46
C MET A 177 -9.76 10.26 -7.38
N VAL A 178 -10.78 10.33 -8.21
CA VAL A 178 -11.79 9.27 -8.38
C VAL A 178 -11.53 8.57 -9.71
N TYR A 179 -11.15 7.31 -9.63
CA TYR A 179 -10.94 6.48 -10.82
C TYR A 179 -12.17 5.62 -11.07
N GLY A 180 -12.86 5.85 -12.19
CA GLY A 180 -13.87 4.93 -12.69
C GLY A 180 -13.22 3.87 -13.56
N MET A 181 -13.25 2.61 -13.13
CA MET A 181 -12.66 1.48 -13.86
C MET A 181 -13.72 0.64 -14.58
N ASP A 182 -13.53 0.41 -15.86
CA ASP A 182 -14.24 -0.62 -16.63
C ASP A 182 -13.26 -1.75 -16.97
N LEU A 183 -13.41 -2.90 -16.32
CA LEU A 183 -12.62 -4.10 -16.56
C LEU A 183 -13.39 -5.07 -17.45
N PHE A 184 -12.77 -5.49 -18.54
CA PHE A 184 -13.27 -6.54 -19.42
C PHE A 184 -12.34 -7.76 -19.31
N SER A 185 -12.83 -8.88 -18.83
CA SER A 185 -12.11 -10.14 -18.73
C SER A 185 -12.68 -11.17 -19.68
N ARG A 186 -11.83 -11.98 -20.29
CA ARG A 186 -12.22 -12.97 -21.27
C ARG A 186 -12.67 -14.27 -20.60
N GLU A 187 -13.90 -14.67 -20.86
CA GLU A 187 -14.45 -15.97 -20.43
C GLU A 187 -14.75 -16.83 -21.68
N GLY A 188 -13.77 -17.60 -22.12
CA GLY A 188 -13.85 -18.41 -23.34
C GLY A 188 -13.92 -17.55 -24.61
N ARG A 189 -15.12 -17.45 -25.23
CA ARG A 189 -15.38 -16.62 -26.42
C ARG A 189 -16.09 -15.30 -26.10
N LEU A 190 -16.43 -15.07 -24.86
CA LEU A 190 -17.17 -13.89 -24.41
C LEU A 190 -16.27 -13.00 -23.56
N TRP A 191 -16.66 -11.75 -23.45
CA TRP A 191 -16.06 -10.78 -22.54
C TRP A 191 -17.06 -10.42 -21.46
N LYS A 192 -16.62 -10.54 -20.22
CA LYS A 192 -17.37 -10.10 -19.05
C LYS A 192 -16.90 -8.71 -18.68
N ARG A 193 -17.84 -7.78 -18.47
CA ARG A 193 -17.55 -6.44 -17.98
C ARG A 193 -17.86 -6.36 -16.49
N SER A 194 -16.91 -5.85 -15.73
CA SER A 194 -17.09 -5.41 -14.34
C SER A 194 -16.77 -3.92 -14.21
N ARG A 195 -17.29 -3.30 -13.17
CA ARG A 195 -17.03 -1.90 -12.86
C ARG A 195 -16.63 -1.76 -11.42
N GLU A 196 -15.61 -0.97 -11.20
CA GLU A 196 -15.17 -0.56 -9.86
C GLU A 196 -14.91 0.94 -9.84
N GLU A 197 -14.88 1.49 -8.65
CA GLU A 197 -14.49 2.87 -8.39
C GLU A 197 -13.42 2.86 -7.32
N HIS A 198 -12.33 3.58 -7.56
CA HIS A 198 -11.20 3.70 -6.66
C HIS A 198 -11.03 5.17 -6.30
N ILE A 199 -10.78 5.46 -5.04
CA ILE A 199 -10.59 6.81 -4.54
C ILE A 199 -9.21 6.91 -3.91
N GLU A 200 -8.39 7.83 -4.43
CA GLU A 200 -7.08 8.15 -3.87
C GLU A 200 -7.10 9.59 -3.33
N TYR A 201 -7.02 9.72 -2.01
CA TYR A 201 -6.99 11.02 -1.35
C TYR A 201 -5.64 11.70 -1.51
N ALA A 202 -5.65 12.99 -1.89
CA ALA A 202 -4.45 13.79 -2.08
C ALA A 202 -3.91 14.31 -0.75
N HIS A 203 -3.30 13.42 0.04
CA HIS A 203 -2.79 13.76 1.35
C HIS A 203 -1.59 14.72 1.28
N ASN A 204 -1.69 15.84 1.99
CA ASN A 204 -0.57 16.78 2.13
C ASN A 204 0.48 16.18 3.10
N PRO A 205 1.76 16.06 2.69
CA PRO A 205 2.83 15.48 3.51
C PRO A 205 3.06 16.21 4.82
N GLU A 206 2.88 17.53 4.87
CA GLU A 206 3.03 18.33 6.08
C GLU A 206 1.93 17.97 7.08
N VAL A 207 0.68 17.84 6.61
CA VAL A 207 -0.45 17.42 7.46
C VAL A 207 -0.24 16.01 8.00
N LEU A 208 0.28 15.09 7.17
CA LEU A 208 0.63 13.73 7.61
C LEU A 208 1.73 13.75 8.68
N SER A 209 2.78 14.54 8.49
CA SER A 209 3.88 14.67 9.45
C SER A 209 3.41 15.24 10.79
N ASP A 210 2.53 16.23 10.77
CA ASP A 210 1.93 16.81 11.97
C ASP A 210 1.06 15.79 12.70
N LEU A 211 0.27 15.01 11.96
CA LEU A 211 -0.58 13.98 12.52
C LEU A 211 0.26 12.84 13.13
N LEU A 212 1.27 12.35 12.42
CA LEU A 212 2.21 11.36 12.92
C LEU A 212 2.95 11.85 14.17
N THR A 213 3.36 13.13 14.22
CA THR A 213 3.99 13.74 15.41
C THR A 213 3.08 13.68 16.62
N ARG A 214 1.80 13.98 16.46
CA ARG A 214 0.79 13.87 17.54
C ARG A 214 0.66 12.45 18.07
N HIS A 215 0.90 11.45 17.22
CA HIS A 215 0.91 10.03 17.59
C HIS A 215 2.30 9.51 18.01
N GLY A 216 3.26 10.39 18.32
CA GLY A 216 4.55 10.00 18.86
C GLY A 216 5.54 9.45 17.83
N PHE A 217 5.46 9.90 16.59
CA PHE A 217 6.48 9.65 15.58
C PHE A 217 7.39 10.88 15.41
N THR A 218 8.66 10.64 15.10
CA THR A 218 9.72 11.65 14.93
C THR A 218 10.64 11.25 13.77
N ASP A 219 11.73 12.00 13.57
CA ASP A 219 12.78 11.72 12.59
C ASP A 219 12.22 11.57 11.15
N PHE A 220 11.40 12.54 10.76
CA PHE A 220 10.78 12.55 9.45
C PHE A 220 11.79 12.81 8.34
N SER A 221 11.72 12.04 7.30
CA SER A 221 12.33 12.34 6.01
C SER A 221 11.32 12.14 4.89
N VAL A 222 11.36 13.03 3.91
CA VAL A 222 10.56 12.95 2.69
C VAL A 222 11.53 13.00 1.52
N GLU A 223 11.43 12.02 0.64
CA GLU A 223 12.17 11.97 -0.62
C GLU A 223 11.15 12.01 -1.75
N GLU A 224 11.30 12.97 -2.65
CA GLU A 224 10.45 13.14 -3.82
C GLU A 224 11.08 12.44 -5.02
N ALA A 225 10.32 11.62 -5.72
CA ALA A 225 10.72 10.94 -6.93
C ALA A 225 9.55 10.89 -7.91
N GLU A 226 9.67 11.61 -9.01
CA GLU A 226 8.67 11.69 -10.10
C GLU A 226 7.26 11.99 -9.59
N ASP A 227 6.39 10.97 -9.55
CA ASP A 227 4.98 11.07 -9.16
C ASP A 227 4.74 10.78 -7.66
N ARG A 228 5.79 10.31 -6.94
CA ARG A 228 5.71 9.76 -5.59
C ARG A 228 6.49 10.55 -4.56
N LEU A 229 5.98 10.49 -3.35
CA LEU A 229 6.68 10.93 -2.15
C LEU A 229 6.94 9.68 -1.29
N PHE A 230 8.20 9.46 -0.92
CA PHE A 230 8.59 8.41 0.01
C PHE A 230 8.84 9.03 1.38
N LEU A 231 8.09 8.58 2.37
CA LEU A 231 8.17 9.09 3.73
C LEU A 231 8.74 8.02 4.65
N ARG A 232 9.55 8.47 5.59
CA ARG A 232 10.06 7.66 6.67
C ARG A 232 9.92 8.42 7.98
N CYS A 233 9.48 7.74 9.02
CA CYS A 233 9.48 8.27 10.37
C CYS A 233 9.82 7.17 11.38
N ARG A 234 10.10 7.57 12.62
CA ARG A 234 10.45 6.68 13.73
C ARG A 234 9.43 6.80 14.83
N ARG A 235 8.97 5.69 15.39
CA ARG A 235 8.25 5.71 16.65
C ARG A 235 9.17 6.15 17.77
N ASN A 236 8.74 7.11 18.59
CA ASN A 236 9.47 7.55 19.77
C ASN A 236 9.84 6.37 20.67
N PRO A 237 11.05 6.38 21.28
CA PRO A 237 11.48 5.32 22.18
C PRO A 237 10.79 5.33 23.55
N ILE A 238 9.99 6.37 23.81
CA ILE A 238 9.29 6.56 25.09
C ILE A 238 7.78 6.62 24.86
#